data_e57a417883a38b6eb3c18c6d2644a2ae
#
_entry.id   e57a417883a38b6eb3c18c6d2644a2ae
#
_cell.length_a   1.000
_cell.length_b   1.000
_cell.length_c   1.000
_cell.angle_alpha   90.00
_cell.angle_beta   90.00
_cell.angle_gamma   90.00
#
_symmetry.space_group_name_H-M   'P 1'
#
loop_
_entity.id
_entity.type
_entity.pdbx_description
1 polymer ?
#
loop_
_entity_poly.entity_id
_entity_poly.type
_entity_poly.pdbx_seq_one_letter_code
_entity_poly.pdbx_strand_id
1 'polypeptide(L)'
;MTAIVLKLLVVFLVVMALVAKKQPIYVAVTAGAVVTWVLYGIPVADGIAAIIKACTSWSTLQLIVVMYLITFLQKMMGQRGAIDKAQKGLSSLFNNRWVNCAAAPIFIGMLPTPNAAFIAGDIVKASADKYMKHDEMAVTTTYFRHVSESFMPTYGAIILAISLAGITAGEFVVGMLPIVACIIASGCFWFLSGKVPMATGEAASTNKGKDVKDIFVGLWPILAIIILVVVAKMPIYVAGAIIMVAYFFLHKFSFSEVTPNFAASLQFKLYLNTFAVMTLKEFLTASGAINALPDFFAQLPIPTFMVFMLIFFFGSIVSGSQTIIGLCMPVAMAAIPNAGLPAVCLLMGTTYAAMQMSPTHICLTLTAEYFDISLGDLIKKTLPAVATSVVFTVIYYLAWTTFLA
;
A
#
# COMPACT_ATOMS: atom_id res chain seq x y z
N MET A 1 24.98 -8.96 22.66
CA MET A 1 24.31 -9.07 21.35
C MET A 1 23.05 -9.89 21.42
N THR A 2 23.06 -11.17 21.81
CA THR A 2 21.88 -12.03 21.95
C THR A 2 20.77 -11.45 22.83
N ALA A 3 21.12 -10.80 23.95
CA ALA A 3 20.15 -10.16 24.85
C ALA A 3 19.39 -8.99 24.19
N ILE A 4 20.04 -8.20 23.33
CA ILE A 4 19.40 -7.08 22.61
C ILE A 4 18.34 -7.61 21.66
N VAL A 5 18.67 -8.64 20.88
CA VAL A 5 17.74 -9.25 19.91
C VAL A 5 16.60 -9.97 20.64
N LEU A 6 16.89 -10.64 21.77
CA LEU A 6 15.82 -11.27 22.57
C LEU A 6 14.82 -10.23 23.10
N LYS A 7 15.30 -9.08 23.56
CA LYS A 7 14.42 -7.95 23.97
C LYS A 7 13.57 -7.45 22.79
N LEU A 8 14.17 -7.30 21.60
CA LEU A 8 13.45 -6.91 20.41
C LEU A 8 12.37 -7.93 20.01
N LEU A 9 12.69 -9.24 20.11
CA LEU A 9 11.73 -10.30 19.88
C LEU A 9 10.54 -10.22 20.85
N VAL A 10 10.80 -9.93 22.15
CA VAL A 10 9.72 -9.71 23.12
C VAL A 10 8.83 -8.53 22.73
N VAL A 11 9.41 -7.41 22.30
CA VAL A 11 8.65 -6.24 21.81
C VAL A 11 7.75 -6.66 20.62
N PHE A 12 8.33 -7.38 19.65
CA PHE A 12 7.59 -7.85 18.49
C PHE A 12 6.44 -8.81 18.90
N LEU A 13 6.70 -9.76 19.77
CA LEU A 13 5.69 -10.71 20.25
C LEU A 13 4.55 -10.02 21.01
N VAL A 14 4.85 -8.99 21.81
CA VAL A 14 3.80 -8.20 22.50
C VAL A 14 2.91 -7.49 21.49
N VAL A 15 3.50 -6.83 20.51
CA VAL A 15 2.72 -6.15 19.46
C VAL A 15 1.85 -7.15 18.72
N MET A 16 2.45 -8.27 18.27
CA MET A 16 1.72 -9.30 17.52
C MET A 16 0.60 -9.95 18.34
N ALA A 17 0.82 -10.23 19.63
CA ALA A 17 -0.17 -10.80 20.52
C ALA A 17 -1.39 -9.84 20.71
N LEU A 18 -1.14 -8.54 20.82
CA LEU A 18 -2.20 -7.55 20.94
C LEU A 18 -2.99 -7.40 19.63
N VAL A 19 -2.30 -7.39 18.48
CA VAL A 19 -2.96 -7.36 17.17
C VAL A 19 -3.78 -8.64 16.94
N ALA A 20 -3.26 -9.80 17.31
CA ALA A 20 -4.00 -11.07 17.24
C ALA A 20 -5.26 -11.07 18.13
N LYS A 21 -5.23 -10.34 19.25
CA LYS A 21 -6.41 -10.06 20.09
C LYS A 21 -7.32 -8.97 19.55
N LYS A 22 -7.15 -8.55 18.29
CA LYS A 22 -7.93 -7.51 17.61
C LYS A 22 -7.87 -6.13 18.30
N GLN A 23 -6.81 -5.86 19.07
CA GLN A 23 -6.60 -4.53 19.62
C GLN A 23 -6.24 -3.54 18.50
N PRO A 24 -6.63 -2.25 18.61
CA PRO A 24 -6.22 -1.23 17.65
C PRO A 24 -4.70 -1.17 17.50
N ILE A 25 -4.21 -0.93 16.28
CA ILE A 25 -2.77 -0.92 15.96
C ILE A 25 -2.02 0.08 16.85
N TYR A 26 -2.57 1.29 17.06
CA TYR A 26 -1.93 2.28 17.91
C TYR A 26 -1.78 1.79 19.37
N VAL A 27 -2.72 1.01 19.89
CA VAL A 27 -2.61 0.42 21.24
C VAL A 27 -1.48 -0.61 21.26
N ALA A 28 -1.46 -1.52 20.29
CA ALA A 28 -0.46 -2.58 20.22
C ALA A 28 0.96 -2.01 20.07
N VAL A 29 1.14 -1.04 19.16
CA VAL A 29 2.45 -0.42 18.92
C VAL A 29 2.90 0.46 20.10
N THR A 30 1.97 1.19 20.74
CA THR A 30 2.28 1.95 21.96
C THR A 30 2.71 1.00 23.08
N ALA A 31 2.04 -0.13 23.27
CA ALA A 31 2.47 -1.15 24.23
C ALA A 31 3.89 -1.66 23.90
N GLY A 32 4.19 -1.91 22.62
CA GLY A 32 5.54 -2.24 22.16
C GLY A 32 6.56 -1.15 22.50
N ALA A 33 6.22 0.11 22.33
CA ALA A 33 7.06 1.25 22.69
C ALA A 33 7.34 1.30 24.22
N VAL A 34 6.30 1.11 25.03
CA VAL A 34 6.45 1.06 26.49
C VAL A 34 7.34 -0.13 26.91
N VAL A 35 7.13 -1.30 26.33
CA VAL A 35 7.96 -2.49 26.57
C VAL A 35 9.41 -2.22 26.16
N THR A 36 9.64 -1.54 25.03
CA THR A 36 10.99 -1.12 24.60
C THR A 36 11.61 -0.20 25.66
N TRP A 37 10.88 0.83 26.08
CA TRP A 37 11.36 1.76 27.10
C TRP A 37 11.84 1.04 28.37
N VAL A 38 11.00 0.13 28.89
CA VAL A 38 11.29 -0.60 30.14
C VAL A 38 12.43 -1.61 29.96
N LEU A 39 12.36 -2.47 28.92
CA LEU A 39 13.34 -3.55 28.72
C LEU A 39 14.75 -3.04 28.44
N TYR A 40 14.87 -1.92 27.73
CA TYR A 40 16.18 -1.33 27.44
C TYR A 40 16.67 -0.36 28.52
N GLY A 41 15.84 -0.08 29.53
CA GLY A 41 16.22 0.79 30.63
C GLY A 41 16.49 2.24 30.19
N ILE A 42 15.72 2.74 29.23
CA ILE A 42 15.88 4.09 28.70
C ILE A 42 15.57 5.08 29.84
N PRO A 43 16.48 6.04 30.16
CA PRO A 43 16.22 7.04 31.19
C PRO A 43 14.92 7.81 30.93
N VAL A 44 14.20 8.19 31.99
CA VAL A 44 12.91 8.86 31.88
C VAL A 44 12.99 10.13 31.02
N ALA A 45 14.04 10.93 31.23
CA ALA A 45 14.28 12.16 30.48
C ALA A 45 14.44 11.88 28.99
N ASP A 46 15.20 10.85 28.60
CA ASP A 46 15.43 10.45 27.21
C ASP A 46 14.16 9.85 26.57
N GLY A 47 13.39 9.10 27.37
CA GLY A 47 12.11 8.56 26.93
C GLY A 47 11.10 9.67 26.62
N ILE A 48 10.99 10.68 27.48
CA ILE A 48 10.13 11.84 27.24
C ILE A 48 10.63 12.64 26.02
N ALA A 49 11.93 12.86 25.90
CA ALA A 49 12.52 13.54 24.76
C ALA A 49 12.23 12.80 23.44
N ALA A 50 12.30 11.46 23.44
CA ALA A 50 11.96 10.63 22.30
C ALA A 50 10.46 10.73 21.89
N ILE A 51 9.55 10.77 22.87
CA ILE A 51 8.12 10.99 22.62
C ILE A 51 7.88 12.37 21.98
N ILE A 52 8.47 13.42 22.59
CA ILE A 52 8.35 14.78 22.06
C ILE A 52 8.88 14.83 20.62
N LYS A 53 10.08 14.28 20.39
CA LYS A 53 10.69 14.20 19.06
C LYS A 53 9.80 13.45 18.07
N ALA A 54 9.25 12.31 18.46
CA ALA A 54 8.32 11.53 17.63
C ALA A 54 7.08 12.34 17.21
N CYS A 55 6.55 13.16 18.14
CA CYS A 55 5.34 13.95 17.88
C CYS A 55 5.60 15.26 17.12
N THR A 56 6.78 15.85 17.25
CA THR A 56 7.10 17.20 16.71
C THR A 56 8.05 17.18 15.53
N SER A 57 8.66 16.04 15.21
CA SER A 57 9.57 15.94 14.07
C SER A 57 8.86 16.24 12.76
N TRP A 58 9.55 16.95 11.86
CA TRP A 58 9.02 17.27 10.53
C TRP A 58 8.62 16.03 9.75
N SER A 59 9.37 14.93 9.88
CA SER A 59 9.05 13.66 9.25
C SER A 59 7.68 13.11 9.68
N THR A 60 7.31 13.22 10.95
CA THR A 60 5.99 12.81 11.45
C THR A 60 4.89 13.76 10.99
N LEU A 61 5.14 15.07 11.11
CA LEU A 61 4.14 16.08 10.74
C LEU A 61 3.82 16.04 9.23
N GLN A 62 4.83 15.90 8.38
CA GLN A 62 4.59 15.77 6.94
C GLN A 62 3.79 14.52 6.57
N LEU A 63 3.97 13.39 7.29
CA LEU A 63 3.15 12.19 7.10
C LEU A 63 1.69 12.47 7.36
N ILE A 64 1.38 13.11 8.49
CA ILE A 64 0.01 13.45 8.87
C ILE A 64 -0.61 14.42 7.86
N VAL A 65 0.17 15.43 7.44
CA VAL A 65 -0.26 16.39 6.41
C VAL A 65 -0.58 15.68 5.09
N VAL A 66 0.29 14.79 4.61
CA VAL A 66 0.05 14.02 3.38
C VAL A 66 -1.21 13.18 3.51
N MET A 67 -1.35 12.42 4.59
CA MET A 67 -2.53 11.58 4.81
C MET A 67 -3.82 12.40 4.82
N TYR A 68 -3.80 13.56 5.45
CA TYR A 68 -4.92 14.49 5.47
C TYR A 68 -5.25 15.02 4.06
N LEU A 69 -4.26 15.59 3.36
CA LEU A 69 -4.44 16.19 2.05
C LEU A 69 -4.99 15.19 1.03
N ILE A 70 -4.44 13.98 1.00
CA ILE A 70 -4.90 12.93 0.09
C ILE A 70 -6.34 12.53 0.40
N THR A 71 -6.68 12.31 1.68
CA THR A 71 -8.05 11.97 2.08
C THR A 71 -9.04 13.07 1.74
N PHE A 72 -8.66 14.33 1.96
CA PHE A 72 -9.49 15.48 1.66
C PHE A 72 -9.73 15.64 0.15
N LEU A 73 -8.67 15.54 -0.66
CA LEU A 73 -8.78 15.56 -2.12
C LEU A 73 -9.72 14.46 -2.63
N GLN A 74 -9.59 13.24 -2.12
CA GLN A 74 -10.44 12.11 -2.49
C GLN A 74 -11.92 12.35 -2.19
N LYS A 75 -12.22 12.97 -1.04
CA LYS A 75 -13.61 13.35 -0.71
C LYS A 75 -14.15 14.41 -1.66
N MET A 76 -13.34 15.40 -2.02
CA MET A 76 -13.72 16.41 -3.02
C MET A 76 -13.97 15.76 -4.39
N MET A 77 -13.11 14.82 -4.81
CA MET A 77 -13.29 14.06 -6.06
C MET A 77 -14.59 13.26 -6.04
N GLY A 78 -14.90 12.61 -4.92
CA GLY A 78 -16.14 11.87 -4.72
C GLY A 78 -17.38 12.77 -4.84
N GLN A 79 -17.37 13.96 -4.23
CA GLN A 79 -18.50 14.91 -4.30
C GLN A 79 -18.81 15.39 -5.74
N ARG A 80 -17.81 15.50 -6.61
CA ARG A 80 -18.00 15.87 -8.02
C ARG A 80 -18.26 14.67 -8.95
N GLY A 81 -18.40 13.47 -8.38
CA GLY A 81 -18.61 12.24 -9.17
C GLY A 81 -17.46 11.96 -10.15
N ALA A 82 -16.26 12.45 -9.83
CA ALA A 82 -15.08 12.27 -10.67
C ALA A 82 -14.75 10.77 -10.83
N ILE A 83 -14.90 10.03 -9.74
CA ILE A 83 -14.70 8.58 -9.67
C ILE A 83 -15.64 7.84 -10.62
N ASP A 84 -16.94 8.17 -10.55
CA ASP A 84 -17.97 7.55 -11.39
C ASP A 84 -17.78 7.86 -12.89
N LYS A 85 -17.30 9.08 -13.19
CA LYS A 85 -16.96 9.46 -14.57
C LYS A 85 -15.79 8.67 -15.11
N ALA A 86 -14.71 8.54 -14.34
CA ALA A 86 -13.55 7.75 -14.74
C ALA A 86 -13.95 6.28 -14.97
N GLN A 87 -14.75 5.72 -14.09
CA GLN A 87 -15.26 4.36 -14.21
C GLN A 87 -16.08 4.16 -15.50
N LYS A 88 -17.05 5.03 -15.78
CA LYS A 88 -17.87 4.96 -17.00
C LYS A 88 -17.01 5.08 -18.25
N GLY A 89 -16.08 6.04 -18.28
CA GLY A 89 -15.16 6.22 -19.38
C GLY A 89 -14.28 4.98 -19.62
N LEU A 90 -13.76 4.37 -18.57
CA LEU A 90 -12.92 3.17 -18.67
C LEU A 90 -13.70 1.96 -19.21
N SER A 91 -14.91 1.72 -18.73
CA SER A 91 -15.72 0.57 -19.14
C SER A 91 -16.23 0.69 -20.57
N SER A 92 -16.40 1.91 -21.09
CA SER A 92 -16.90 2.14 -22.47
C SER A 92 -15.79 2.32 -23.51
N LEU A 93 -14.61 2.82 -23.10
CA LEU A 93 -13.51 3.14 -24.04
C LEU A 93 -12.93 1.90 -24.72
N PHE A 94 -12.74 0.82 -23.97
CA PHE A 94 -12.01 -0.34 -24.42
C PHE A 94 -12.97 -1.48 -24.79
N ASN A 95 -13.08 -1.75 -26.09
CA ASN A 95 -13.75 -2.94 -26.61
C ASN A 95 -12.83 -4.18 -26.49
N ASN A 96 -12.28 -4.38 -25.30
CA ASN A 96 -11.35 -5.46 -25.00
C ASN A 96 -11.59 -5.98 -23.57
N ARG A 97 -11.98 -7.26 -23.45
CA ARG A 97 -12.28 -7.88 -22.15
C ARG A 97 -11.08 -7.92 -21.21
N TRP A 98 -9.87 -8.10 -21.72
CA TRP A 98 -8.69 -8.09 -20.89
C TRP A 98 -8.45 -6.72 -20.25
N VAL A 99 -8.67 -5.65 -21.02
CA VAL A 99 -8.57 -4.29 -20.48
C VAL A 99 -9.65 -4.07 -19.42
N ASN A 100 -10.88 -4.51 -19.67
CA ASN A 100 -11.95 -4.38 -18.69
C ASN A 100 -11.71 -5.23 -17.44
N CYS A 101 -11.13 -6.42 -17.56
CA CYS A 101 -10.85 -7.30 -16.44
C CYS A 101 -9.57 -6.93 -15.67
N ALA A 102 -8.59 -6.26 -16.29
CA ALA A 102 -7.34 -5.89 -15.68
C ALA A 102 -7.20 -4.38 -15.45
N ALA A 103 -7.19 -3.58 -16.52
CA ALA A 103 -6.91 -2.15 -16.41
C ALA A 103 -8.00 -1.39 -15.64
N ALA A 104 -9.29 -1.67 -15.88
CA ALA A 104 -10.35 -0.99 -15.17
C ALA A 104 -10.30 -1.22 -13.65
N PRO A 105 -10.15 -2.45 -13.13
CA PRO A 105 -9.92 -2.68 -11.71
C PRO A 105 -8.67 -1.99 -11.16
N ILE A 106 -7.55 -1.93 -11.90
CA ILE A 106 -6.33 -1.20 -11.49
C ILE A 106 -6.65 0.28 -11.28
N PHE A 107 -7.32 0.92 -12.24
CA PHE A 107 -7.70 2.32 -12.13
C PHE A 107 -8.70 2.58 -11.00
N ILE A 108 -9.67 1.67 -10.80
CA ILE A 108 -10.60 1.76 -9.67
C ILE A 108 -9.85 1.60 -8.35
N GLY A 109 -8.84 0.73 -8.32
CA GLY A 109 -7.95 0.56 -7.18
C GLY A 109 -7.16 1.82 -6.80
N MET A 110 -6.94 2.78 -7.70
CA MET A 110 -6.35 4.08 -7.35
C MET A 110 -7.25 4.92 -6.42
N LEU A 111 -8.51 4.52 -6.29
CA LEU A 111 -9.49 5.21 -5.46
C LEU A 111 -9.69 4.43 -4.16
N PRO A 112 -9.20 4.90 -3.01
CA PRO A 112 -9.32 4.20 -1.74
C PRO A 112 -10.74 4.35 -1.18
N THR A 113 -11.69 3.68 -1.82
CA THR A 113 -13.06 3.60 -1.33
C THR A 113 -13.43 2.13 -1.08
N PRO A 114 -14.20 1.81 0.00
CA PRO A 114 -14.67 0.46 0.24
C PRO A 114 -15.51 -0.10 -0.92
N ASN A 115 -16.24 0.76 -1.61
CA ASN A 115 -17.09 0.39 -2.75
C ASN A 115 -16.29 0.02 -4.01
N ALA A 116 -15.00 0.32 -4.06
CA ALA A 116 -14.15 0.00 -5.21
C ALA A 116 -14.12 -1.50 -5.55
N ALA A 117 -14.28 -2.37 -4.55
CA ALA A 117 -14.35 -3.82 -4.75
C ALA A 117 -15.61 -4.23 -5.53
N PHE A 118 -16.77 -3.67 -5.18
CA PHE A 118 -18.05 -3.93 -5.86
C PHE A 118 -18.05 -3.39 -7.28
N ILE A 119 -17.57 -2.15 -7.46
CA ILE A 119 -17.48 -1.52 -8.79
C ILE A 119 -16.57 -2.32 -9.74
N ALA A 120 -15.39 -2.72 -9.24
CA ALA A 120 -14.49 -3.57 -10.02
C ALA A 120 -15.13 -4.94 -10.31
N GLY A 121 -15.87 -5.50 -9.37
CA GLY A 121 -16.63 -6.75 -9.53
C GLY A 121 -17.68 -6.66 -10.63
N ASP A 122 -18.46 -5.59 -10.67
CA ASP A 122 -19.46 -5.35 -11.71
C ASP A 122 -18.85 -5.31 -13.11
N ILE A 123 -17.71 -4.65 -13.29
CA ILE A 123 -17.02 -4.56 -14.58
C ILE A 123 -16.47 -5.91 -15.01
N VAL A 124 -15.83 -6.64 -14.10
CA VAL A 124 -15.29 -7.97 -14.40
C VAL A 124 -16.43 -8.93 -14.73
N LYS A 125 -17.51 -8.93 -13.94
CA LYS A 125 -18.70 -9.74 -14.20
C LYS A 125 -19.32 -9.43 -15.55
N ALA A 126 -19.57 -8.17 -15.87
CA ALA A 126 -20.12 -7.75 -17.16
C ALA A 126 -19.24 -8.20 -18.34
N SER A 127 -17.92 -8.24 -18.17
CA SER A 127 -16.98 -8.58 -19.24
C SER A 127 -16.69 -10.08 -19.36
N ALA A 128 -16.78 -10.87 -18.28
CA ALA A 128 -16.24 -12.22 -18.22
C ALA A 128 -17.23 -13.31 -17.74
N ASP A 129 -18.45 -12.99 -17.35
CA ASP A 129 -19.45 -13.93 -16.81
C ASP A 129 -19.69 -15.17 -17.69
N LYS A 130 -19.61 -15.02 -19.01
CA LYS A 130 -19.76 -16.13 -19.98
C LYS A 130 -18.53 -17.04 -20.10
N TYR A 131 -17.40 -16.63 -19.54
CA TYR A 131 -16.08 -17.26 -19.76
C TYR A 131 -15.42 -17.72 -18.46
N MET A 132 -15.82 -17.17 -17.33
CA MET A 132 -15.21 -17.39 -16.03
C MET A 132 -16.25 -17.86 -15.01
N LYS A 133 -15.81 -18.72 -14.10
CA LYS A 133 -16.58 -19.05 -12.89
C LYS A 133 -16.51 -17.90 -11.88
N HIS A 134 -17.41 -17.88 -10.89
CA HIS A 134 -17.45 -16.87 -9.86
C HIS A 134 -16.11 -16.71 -9.12
N ASP A 135 -15.46 -17.81 -8.80
CA ASP A 135 -14.16 -17.82 -8.11
C ASP A 135 -13.02 -17.24 -8.99
N GLU A 136 -13.08 -17.44 -10.31
CA GLU A 136 -12.13 -16.85 -11.25
C GLU A 136 -12.36 -15.33 -11.44
N MET A 137 -13.63 -14.92 -11.50
CA MET A 137 -13.98 -13.49 -11.54
C MET A 137 -13.60 -12.79 -10.24
N ALA A 138 -13.82 -13.42 -9.09
CA ALA A 138 -13.46 -12.88 -7.80
C ALA A 138 -11.95 -12.62 -7.66
N VAL A 139 -11.13 -13.63 -8.02
CA VAL A 139 -9.67 -13.46 -7.96
C VAL A 139 -9.19 -12.42 -8.97
N THR A 140 -9.73 -12.40 -10.17
CA THR A 140 -9.40 -11.40 -11.19
C THR A 140 -9.69 -9.99 -10.68
N THR A 141 -10.90 -9.78 -10.13
CA THR A 141 -11.33 -8.51 -9.55
C THR A 141 -10.39 -8.03 -8.46
N THR A 142 -10.17 -8.85 -7.43
CA THR A 142 -9.38 -8.43 -6.27
C THR A 142 -7.91 -8.27 -6.61
N TYR A 143 -7.35 -9.18 -7.41
CA TYR A 143 -5.93 -9.12 -7.77
C TYR A 143 -5.57 -7.84 -8.51
N PHE A 144 -6.27 -7.54 -9.61
CA PHE A 144 -5.97 -6.35 -10.39
C PHE A 144 -6.32 -5.06 -9.67
N ARG A 145 -7.40 -5.04 -8.88
CA ARG A 145 -7.75 -3.85 -8.09
C ARG A 145 -6.65 -3.46 -7.10
N HIS A 146 -5.96 -4.43 -6.53
CA HIS A 146 -4.91 -4.14 -5.55
C HIS A 146 -3.56 -3.78 -6.17
N VAL A 147 -3.37 -3.89 -7.50
CA VAL A 147 -2.09 -3.49 -8.14
C VAL A 147 -1.69 -2.07 -7.76
N SER A 148 -2.64 -1.14 -7.72
CA SER A 148 -2.39 0.25 -7.34
C SER A 148 -1.84 0.38 -5.91
N GLU A 149 -2.22 -0.51 -5.01
CA GLU A 149 -1.75 -0.52 -3.61
C GLU A 149 -0.27 -0.94 -3.48
N SER A 150 0.34 -1.46 -4.54
CA SER A 150 1.76 -1.83 -4.53
C SER A 150 2.71 -0.65 -4.75
N PHE A 151 2.28 0.41 -5.43
CA PHE A 151 3.19 1.48 -5.85
C PHE A 151 2.65 2.91 -5.68
N MET A 152 1.34 3.09 -5.47
CA MET A 152 0.74 4.42 -5.44
C MET A 152 1.04 5.16 -4.13
N PRO A 153 1.74 6.31 -4.17
CA PRO A 153 2.13 7.04 -2.97
C PRO A 153 0.96 7.82 -2.32
N THR A 154 -0.27 7.44 -2.62
CA THR A 154 -1.49 7.92 -1.99
C THR A 154 -2.01 6.94 -0.92
N TYR A 155 -1.43 5.75 -0.82
CA TYR A 155 -1.77 4.77 0.20
C TYR A 155 -0.96 4.97 1.47
N GLY A 156 -1.64 4.96 2.62
CA GLY A 156 -1.02 5.22 3.92
C GLY A 156 0.14 4.28 4.27
N ALA A 157 0.05 3.01 3.90
CA ALA A 157 1.13 2.03 4.09
C ALA A 157 2.38 2.40 3.29
N ILE A 158 2.23 2.86 2.05
CA ILE A 158 3.34 3.28 1.19
C ILE A 158 3.96 4.57 1.71
N ILE A 159 3.14 5.56 2.08
CA ILE A 159 3.61 6.83 2.65
C ILE A 159 4.45 6.55 3.91
N LEU A 160 3.96 5.65 4.77
CA LEU A 160 4.68 5.24 5.98
C LEU A 160 6.01 4.54 5.64
N ALA A 161 6.01 3.60 4.70
CA ALA A 161 7.21 2.88 4.27
C ALA A 161 8.29 3.82 3.72
N ILE A 162 7.92 4.72 2.82
CA ILE A 162 8.81 5.73 2.22
C ILE A 162 9.46 6.59 3.32
N SER A 163 8.65 7.08 4.26
CA SER A 163 9.14 7.92 5.34
C SER A 163 10.08 7.18 6.29
N LEU A 164 9.73 5.95 6.68
CA LEU A 164 10.56 5.13 7.59
C LEU A 164 11.87 4.70 6.93
N ALA A 165 11.84 4.46 5.63
CA ALA A 165 13.02 4.08 4.83
C ALA A 165 13.90 5.27 4.44
N GLY A 166 13.39 6.52 4.54
CA GLY A 166 14.14 7.72 4.19
C GLY A 166 14.37 7.91 2.67
N ILE A 167 13.50 7.35 1.83
CA ILE A 167 13.53 7.50 0.37
C ILE A 167 12.46 8.46 -0.11
N THR A 168 12.58 8.96 -1.34
CA THR A 168 11.55 9.80 -1.95
C THR A 168 10.42 8.96 -2.57
N ALA A 169 9.23 9.54 -2.65
CA ALA A 169 8.10 8.88 -3.28
C ALA A 169 8.35 8.64 -4.80
N GLY A 170 9.10 9.53 -5.46
CA GLY A 170 9.47 9.38 -6.86
C GLY A 170 10.39 8.18 -7.08
N GLU A 171 11.44 8.03 -6.27
CA GLU A 171 12.34 6.87 -6.31
C GLU A 171 11.56 5.57 -6.08
N PHE A 172 10.68 5.56 -5.09
CA PHE A 172 9.86 4.39 -4.78
C PHE A 172 8.98 3.99 -5.97
N VAL A 173 8.23 4.94 -6.55
CA VAL A 173 7.35 4.64 -7.69
C VAL A 173 8.14 4.07 -8.85
N VAL A 174 9.27 4.70 -9.22
CA VAL A 174 10.12 4.24 -10.32
C VAL A 174 10.71 2.86 -10.01
N GLY A 175 11.22 2.65 -8.81
CA GLY A 175 11.79 1.37 -8.38
C GLY A 175 10.78 0.22 -8.37
N MET A 176 9.50 0.51 -8.11
CA MET A 176 8.43 -0.49 -8.12
C MET A 176 7.92 -0.83 -9.52
N LEU A 177 8.16 -0.02 -10.56
CA LEU A 177 7.61 -0.26 -11.91
C LEU A 177 7.88 -1.65 -12.47
N PRO A 178 9.09 -2.24 -12.37
CA PRO A 178 9.32 -3.60 -12.87
C PRO A 178 8.49 -4.65 -12.11
N ILE A 179 8.34 -4.49 -10.79
CA ILE A 179 7.52 -5.39 -9.95
C ILE A 179 6.05 -5.25 -10.35
N VAL A 180 5.56 -4.03 -10.54
CA VAL A 180 4.18 -3.75 -11.00
C VAL A 180 3.92 -4.37 -12.36
N ALA A 181 4.86 -4.23 -13.30
CA ALA A 181 4.76 -4.85 -14.62
C ALA A 181 4.67 -6.39 -14.51
N CYS A 182 5.48 -7.00 -13.64
CA CYS A 182 5.40 -8.44 -13.37
C CYS A 182 4.06 -8.83 -12.73
N ILE A 183 3.56 -8.07 -11.76
CA ILE A 183 2.25 -8.32 -11.14
C ILE A 183 1.16 -8.31 -12.20
N ILE A 184 1.12 -7.30 -13.07
CA ILE A 184 0.11 -7.21 -14.15
C ILE A 184 0.26 -8.40 -15.12
N ALA A 185 1.49 -8.67 -15.59
CA ALA A 185 1.74 -9.76 -16.52
C ALA A 185 1.37 -11.13 -15.92
N SER A 186 1.73 -11.37 -14.66
CA SER A 186 1.36 -12.57 -13.91
C SER A 186 -0.15 -12.74 -13.80
N GLY A 187 -0.88 -11.68 -13.43
CA GLY A 187 -2.35 -11.70 -13.39
C GLY A 187 -2.97 -11.99 -14.76
N CYS A 188 -2.48 -11.36 -15.82
CA CYS A 188 -2.93 -11.63 -17.19
C CYS A 188 -2.68 -13.09 -17.61
N PHE A 189 -1.51 -13.61 -17.26
CA PHE A 189 -1.14 -14.99 -17.57
C PHE A 189 -2.02 -16.00 -16.83
N TRP A 190 -2.12 -15.89 -15.51
CA TRP A 190 -2.82 -16.89 -14.69
C TRP A 190 -4.34 -16.80 -14.74
N PHE A 191 -4.90 -15.60 -14.91
CA PHE A 191 -6.34 -15.40 -14.79
C PHE A 191 -7.05 -15.17 -16.12
N LEU A 192 -6.40 -14.55 -17.10
CA LEU A 192 -7.07 -14.18 -18.37
C LEU A 192 -6.64 -15.05 -19.56
N SER A 193 -5.36 -15.43 -19.63
CA SER A 193 -4.81 -16.17 -20.77
C SER A 193 -5.48 -17.54 -20.93
N GLY A 194 -5.90 -17.85 -22.15
CA GLY A 194 -6.58 -19.11 -22.47
C GLY A 194 -8.02 -19.24 -21.95
N LYS A 195 -8.52 -18.27 -21.18
CA LYS A 195 -9.87 -18.31 -20.59
C LYS A 195 -10.81 -17.27 -21.19
N VAL A 196 -10.35 -16.05 -21.34
CA VAL A 196 -11.16 -14.92 -21.78
C VAL A 196 -10.69 -14.44 -23.14
N PRO A 197 -11.53 -14.45 -24.18
CA PRO A 197 -11.20 -13.87 -25.47
C PRO A 197 -11.07 -12.35 -25.35
N MET A 198 -10.07 -11.76 -26.02
CA MET A 198 -9.84 -10.31 -25.96
C MET A 198 -10.98 -9.50 -26.56
N ALA A 199 -11.50 -9.92 -27.71
CA ALA A 199 -12.57 -9.20 -28.40
C ALA A 199 -13.91 -9.35 -27.68
N THR A 200 -14.64 -8.25 -27.46
CA THR A 200 -15.94 -8.29 -26.79
C THR A 200 -17.06 -8.76 -27.73
N GLY A 201 -16.91 -8.60 -29.05
CA GLY A 201 -17.98 -8.82 -30.01
C GLY A 201 -19.05 -7.72 -30.00
N GLU A 202 -18.93 -6.73 -29.14
CA GLU A 202 -19.83 -5.57 -29.05
C GLU A 202 -19.29 -4.40 -29.87
N ALA A 203 -20.16 -3.48 -30.28
CA ALA A 203 -19.71 -2.26 -30.93
C ALA A 203 -18.87 -1.42 -30.01
N ALA A 204 -17.69 -0.98 -30.44
CA ALA A 204 -16.87 -0.04 -29.69
C ALA A 204 -17.69 1.24 -29.43
N SER A 205 -17.35 1.93 -28.32
CA SER A 205 -17.95 3.23 -27.97
C SER A 205 -18.04 4.13 -29.21
N THR A 206 -19.22 4.68 -29.45
CA THR A 206 -19.48 5.63 -30.55
C THR A 206 -18.82 6.99 -30.29
N ASN A 207 -18.39 7.27 -29.04
CA ASN A 207 -17.80 8.55 -28.66
C ASN A 207 -16.56 8.38 -27.78
N LYS A 208 -15.50 7.78 -28.37
CA LYS A 208 -14.22 7.56 -27.68
C LYS A 208 -13.60 8.84 -27.09
N GLY A 209 -13.83 9.99 -27.74
CA GLY A 209 -13.33 11.28 -27.24
C GLY A 209 -13.99 11.67 -25.91
N LYS A 210 -15.27 11.41 -25.73
CA LYS A 210 -15.98 11.62 -24.46
C LYS A 210 -15.45 10.67 -23.39
N ASP A 211 -15.27 9.40 -23.70
CA ASP A 211 -14.77 8.40 -22.73
C ASP A 211 -13.38 8.75 -22.22
N VAL A 212 -12.45 9.12 -23.13
CA VAL A 212 -11.12 9.60 -22.76
C VAL A 212 -11.20 10.86 -21.87
N LYS A 213 -12.08 11.81 -22.22
CA LYS A 213 -12.30 13.00 -21.42
C LYS A 213 -12.83 12.65 -20.04
N ASP A 214 -13.77 11.73 -19.91
CA ASP A 214 -14.35 11.32 -18.64
C ASP A 214 -13.32 10.62 -17.75
N ILE A 215 -12.45 9.77 -18.32
CA ILE A 215 -11.30 9.19 -17.61
C ILE A 215 -10.36 10.29 -17.12
N PHE A 216 -9.98 11.20 -17.99
CA PHE A 216 -9.04 12.28 -17.66
C PHE A 216 -9.61 13.20 -16.58
N VAL A 217 -10.87 13.61 -16.71
CA VAL A 217 -11.57 14.47 -15.73
C VAL A 217 -11.69 13.76 -14.37
N GLY A 218 -11.83 12.44 -14.37
CA GLY A 218 -11.90 11.66 -13.13
C GLY A 218 -10.58 11.41 -12.44
N LEU A 219 -9.50 11.21 -13.19
CA LEU A 219 -8.21 10.75 -12.65
C LEU A 219 -7.11 11.80 -12.64
N TRP A 220 -7.28 12.95 -13.33
CA TRP A 220 -6.22 13.95 -13.48
C TRP A 220 -5.58 14.40 -12.14
N PRO A 221 -6.31 14.55 -11.02
CA PRO A 221 -5.67 14.99 -9.78
C PRO A 221 -4.63 13.98 -9.28
N ILE A 222 -4.95 12.70 -9.35
CA ILE A 222 -4.06 11.63 -8.93
C ILE A 222 -2.86 11.53 -9.87
N LEU A 223 -3.11 11.55 -11.19
CA LEU A 223 -2.05 11.50 -12.20
C LEU A 223 -1.14 12.72 -12.10
N ALA A 224 -1.70 13.91 -11.85
CA ALA A 224 -0.92 15.14 -11.67
C ALA A 224 -0.02 15.08 -10.43
N ILE A 225 -0.50 14.54 -9.31
CA ILE A 225 0.34 14.32 -8.12
C ILE A 225 1.51 13.40 -8.46
N ILE A 226 1.26 12.28 -9.16
CA ILE A 226 2.32 11.35 -9.57
C ILE A 226 3.35 12.04 -10.46
N ILE A 227 2.90 12.80 -11.46
CA ILE A 227 3.80 13.54 -12.38
C ILE A 227 4.64 14.54 -11.59
N LEU A 228 4.04 15.33 -10.70
CA LEU A 228 4.77 16.30 -9.88
C LEU A 228 5.80 15.62 -8.96
N VAL A 229 5.46 14.48 -8.38
CA VAL A 229 6.35 13.74 -7.49
C VAL A 229 7.49 13.05 -8.25
N VAL A 230 7.19 12.40 -9.38
CA VAL A 230 8.18 11.61 -10.14
C VAL A 230 9.04 12.49 -11.05
N VAL A 231 8.41 13.39 -11.83
CA VAL A 231 9.11 14.18 -12.85
C VAL A 231 9.69 15.45 -12.25
N ALA A 232 8.88 16.20 -11.49
CA ALA A 232 9.34 17.44 -10.86
C ALA A 232 10.07 17.20 -9.53
N LYS A 233 10.19 15.95 -9.06
CA LYS A 233 10.81 15.54 -7.78
C LYS A 233 10.26 16.34 -6.58
N MET A 234 9.01 16.71 -6.66
CA MET A 234 8.34 17.54 -5.66
C MET A 234 7.95 16.69 -4.44
N PRO A 235 8.12 17.18 -3.20
CA PRO A 235 7.60 16.49 -2.03
C PRO A 235 6.10 16.26 -2.14
N ILE A 236 5.64 15.06 -1.78
CA ILE A 236 4.23 14.66 -1.98
C ILE A 236 3.23 15.58 -1.27
N TYR A 237 3.58 16.15 -0.09
CA TYR A 237 2.71 17.10 0.62
C TYR A 237 2.55 18.42 -0.14
N VAL A 238 3.60 18.87 -0.85
CA VAL A 238 3.53 20.06 -1.70
C VAL A 238 2.68 19.78 -2.94
N ALA A 239 2.97 18.68 -3.64
CA ALA A 239 2.20 18.25 -4.80
C ALA A 239 0.71 18.06 -4.45
N GLY A 240 0.41 17.39 -3.34
CA GLY A 240 -0.94 17.20 -2.84
C GLY A 240 -1.67 18.51 -2.53
N ALA A 241 -0.98 19.46 -1.86
CA ALA A 241 -1.55 20.77 -1.56
C ALA A 241 -1.85 21.58 -2.84
N ILE A 242 -0.91 21.63 -3.79
CA ILE A 242 -1.10 22.33 -5.07
C ILE A 242 -2.29 21.75 -5.83
N ILE A 243 -2.36 20.44 -5.97
CA ILE A 243 -3.44 19.80 -6.73
C ILE A 243 -4.78 19.94 -6.00
N MET A 244 -4.82 19.85 -4.68
CA MET A 244 -6.02 20.10 -3.89
C MET A 244 -6.57 21.51 -4.10
N VAL A 245 -5.70 22.54 -4.06
CA VAL A 245 -6.08 23.94 -4.30
C VAL A 245 -6.53 24.12 -5.76
N ALA A 246 -5.79 23.55 -6.71
CA ALA A 246 -6.18 23.59 -8.12
C ALA A 246 -7.56 22.94 -8.35
N TYR A 247 -7.78 21.78 -7.71
CA TYR A 247 -9.06 21.05 -7.81
C TYR A 247 -10.23 21.86 -7.24
N PHE A 248 -10.00 22.54 -6.10
CA PHE A 248 -11.00 23.44 -5.48
C PHE A 248 -11.46 24.53 -6.46
N PHE A 249 -10.51 25.27 -7.04
CA PHE A 249 -10.85 26.37 -7.93
C PHE A 249 -11.39 25.90 -9.29
N LEU A 250 -10.81 24.89 -9.90
CA LEU A 250 -11.24 24.37 -11.21
C LEU A 250 -12.66 23.80 -11.16
N HIS A 251 -13.03 23.16 -10.05
CA HIS A 251 -14.37 22.60 -9.86
C HIS A 251 -15.34 23.54 -9.15
N LYS A 252 -14.94 24.82 -8.95
CA LYS A 252 -15.78 25.88 -8.36
C LYS A 252 -16.44 25.47 -7.05
N PHE A 253 -15.67 24.88 -6.15
CA PHE A 253 -16.18 24.58 -4.82
C PHE A 253 -16.43 25.84 -4.02
N SER A 254 -17.52 25.87 -3.28
CA SER A 254 -17.74 26.86 -2.22
C SER A 254 -17.13 26.37 -0.90
N PHE A 255 -16.79 27.29 -0.01
CA PHE A 255 -16.30 26.91 1.32
C PHE A 255 -17.32 26.09 2.11
N SER A 256 -18.61 26.39 1.96
CA SER A 256 -19.69 25.63 2.61
C SER A 256 -19.77 24.18 2.15
N GLU A 257 -19.44 23.89 0.88
CA GLU A 257 -19.44 22.53 0.35
C GLU A 257 -18.26 21.70 0.88
N VAL A 258 -17.10 22.32 1.11
CA VAL A 258 -15.89 21.59 1.55
C VAL A 258 -15.75 21.49 3.06
N THR A 259 -16.40 22.37 3.83
CA THR A 259 -16.32 22.35 5.30
C THR A 259 -16.67 20.98 5.92
N PRO A 260 -17.72 20.26 5.49
CA PRO A 260 -18.02 18.92 6.03
C PRO A 260 -16.90 17.92 5.73
N ASN A 261 -16.26 18.03 4.55
CA ASN A 261 -15.16 17.15 4.17
C ASN A 261 -13.91 17.42 4.98
N PHE A 262 -13.68 18.68 5.38
CA PHE A 262 -12.54 19.06 6.19
C PHE A 262 -12.52 18.26 7.50
N ALA A 263 -13.59 18.29 8.25
CA ALA A 263 -13.72 17.50 9.49
C ALA A 263 -13.72 15.99 9.22
N ALA A 264 -14.46 15.55 8.20
CA ALA A 264 -14.54 14.13 7.85
C ALA A 264 -13.23 13.52 7.31
N SER A 265 -12.25 14.35 6.93
CA SER A 265 -10.92 13.90 6.49
C SER A 265 -9.95 13.71 7.66
N LEU A 266 -10.31 14.13 8.87
CA LEU A 266 -9.53 13.88 10.08
C LEU A 266 -9.65 12.42 10.50
N GLN A 267 -8.66 11.63 10.11
CA GLN A 267 -8.61 10.20 10.44
C GLN A 267 -7.80 9.95 11.72
N PHE A 268 -8.37 10.27 12.88
CA PHE A 268 -7.68 10.20 14.17
C PHE A 268 -7.00 8.86 14.44
N LYS A 269 -7.62 7.74 14.10
CA LYS A 269 -7.01 6.40 14.28
C LYS A 269 -5.72 6.25 13.46
N LEU A 270 -5.70 6.78 12.24
CA LEU A 270 -4.53 6.75 11.36
C LEU A 270 -3.40 7.62 11.93
N TYR A 271 -3.73 8.79 12.47
CA TYR A 271 -2.75 9.68 13.10
C TYR A 271 -2.18 9.08 14.37
N LEU A 272 -3.02 8.46 15.22
CA LEU A 272 -2.57 7.74 16.41
C LEU A 272 -1.65 6.58 16.05
N ASN A 273 -1.95 5.83 14.99
CA ASN A 273 -1.06 4.79 14.48
C ASN A 273 0.30 5.37 14.09
N THR A 274 0.32 6.50 13.37
CA THR A 274 1.54 7.16 12.94
C THR A 274 2.38 7.61 14.14
N PHE A 275 1.78 8.28 15.11
CA PHE A 275 2.48 8.69 16.34
C PHE A 275 3.05 7.51 17.13
N ALA A 276 2.27 6.43 17.29
CA ALA A 276 2.72 5.24 17.99
C ALA A 276 3.95 4.59 17.31
N VAL A 277 3.90 4.46 15.96
CA VAL A 277 5.00 3.92 15.17
C VAL A 277 6.25 4.80 15.27
N MET A 278 6.11 6.11 15.15
CA MET A 278 7.24 7.04 15.24
C MET A 278 7.83 7.06 16.65
N THR A 279 7.01 6.94 17.69
CA THR A 279 7.48 6.80 19.08
C THR A 279 8.28 5.51 19.26
N LEU A 280 7.79 4.38 18.75
CA LEU A 280 8.53 3.13 18.81
C LEU A 280 9.87 3.23 18.06
N LYS A 281 9.89 3.84 16.87
CA LYS A 281 11.12 4.11 16.10
C LYS A 281 12.14 4.90 16.93
N GLU A 282 11.72 5.99 17.58
CA GLU A 282 12.62 6.81 18.41
C GLU A 282 13.13 6.03 19.61
N PHE A 283 12.31 5.20 20.25
CA PHE A 283 12.76 4.34 21.35
C PHE A 283 13.75 3.26 20.91
N LEU A 284 13.51 2.63 19.76
CA LEU A 284 14.45 1.67 19.19
C LEU A 284 15.79 2.33 18.84
N THR A 285 15.76 3.59 18.38
CA THR A 285 16.96 4.37 18.10
C THR A 285 17.70 4.72 19.40
N ALA A 286 16.98 5.24 20.41
CA ALA A 286 17.54 5.61 21.71
C ALA A 286 18.11 4.40 22.48
N SER A 287 17.53 3.23 22.30
CA SER A 287 18.00 1.98 22.94
C SER A 287 19.32 1.44 22.37
N GLY A 288 19.78 1.96 21.21
CA GLY A 288 20.92 1.41 20.48
C GLY A 288 20.66 0.02 19.86
N ALA A 289 19.45 -0.52 20.00
CA ALA A 289 19.09 -1.85 19.47
C ALA A 289 19.34 -1.94 17.97
N ILE A 290 19.00 -0.88 17.24
CA ILE A 290 19.16 -0.81 15.78
C ILE A 290 20.62 -1.04 15.36
N ASN A 291 21.59 -0.49 16.09
CA ASN A 291 23.01 -0.59 15.74
C ASN A 291 23.60 -2.00 15.92
N ALA A 292 22.98 -2.83 16.74
CA ALA A 292 23.45 -4.20 17.02
C ALA A 292 22.89 -5.25 16.03
N LEU A 293 21.92 -4.87 15.21
CA LEU A 293 21.22 -5.81 14.33
C LEU A 293 22.05 -6.33 13.16
N PRO A 294 22.86 -5.51 12.46
CA PRO A 294 23.67 -6.01 11.35
C PRO A 294 24.57 -7.18 11.74
N ASP A 295 25.29 -7.02 12.87
CA ASP A 295 26.22 -8.05 13.39
C ASP A 295 25.49 -9.34 13.81
N PHE A 296 24.27 -9.21 14.34
CA PHE A 296 23.47 -10.39 14.70
C PHE A 296 23.00 -11.12 13.45
N PHE A 297 22.42 -10.42 12.48
CA PHE A 297 21.89 -11.05 11.28
C PHE A 297 23.00 -11.63 10.39
N ALA A 298 24.18 -11.06 10.39
CA ALA A 298 25.35 -11.61 9.68
C ALA A 298 25.78 -13.01 10.19
N GLN A 299 25.40 -13.38 11.41
CA GLN A 299 25.71 -14.71 11.99
C GLN A 299 24.66 -15.79 11.63
N LEU A 300 23.53 -15.40 11.02
CA LEU A 300 22.51 -16.37 10.61
C LEU A 300 22.92 -17.12 9.34
N PRO A 301 22.53 -18.40 9.19
CA PRO A 301 22.87 -19.20 8.03
C PRO A 301 22.06 -18.82 6.77
N ILE A 302 21.21 -17.77 6.86
CA ILE A 302 20.39 -17.27 5.77
C ILE A 302 20.62 -15.77 5.59
N PRO A 303 20.57 -15.25 4.34
CA PRO A 303 20.78 -13.85 4.08
C PRO A 303 19.78 -12.96 4.82
N THR A 304 20.25 -11.84 5.36
CA THR A 304 19.41 -10.92 6.17
C THR A 304 18.16 -10.45 5.43
N PHE A 305 18.27 -10.15 4.13
CA PHE A 305 17.12 -9.73 3.32
C PHE A 305 16.02 -10.80 3.28
N MET A 306 16.37 -12.09 3.25
CA MET A 306 15.39 -13.19 3.28
C MET A 306 14.67 -13.28 4.62
N VAL A 307 15.37 -13.03 5.74
CA VAL A 307 14.74 -12.98 7.06
C VAL A 307 13.65 -11.92 7.09
N PHE A 308 14.00 -10.71 6.65
CA PHE A 308 13.03 -9.61 6.64
C PHE A 308 11.93 -9.82 5.60
N MET A 309 12.22 -10.41 4.45
CA MET A 309 11.22 -10.81 3.47
C MET A 309 10.17 -11.75 4.10
N LEU A 310 10.60 -12.77 4.86
CA LEU A 310 9.70 -13.70 5.54
C LEU A 310 8.90 -13.01 6.66
N ILE A 311 9.54 -12.12 7.44
CA ILE A 311 8.86 -11.31 8.47
C ILE A 311 7.79 -10.43 7.84
N PHE A 312 8.11 -9.73 6.76
CA PHE A 312 7.16 -8.87 6.05
C PHE A 312 6.02 -9.67 5.43
N PHE A 313 6.32 -10.85 4.86
CA PHE A 313 5.31 -11.72 4.28
C PHE A 313 4.34 -12.27 5.34
N PHE A 314 4.83 -13.07 6.26
CA PHE A 314 3.97 -13.73 7.26
C PHE A 314 3.38 -12.74 8.27
N GLY A 315 4.15 -11.75 8.66
CA GLY A 315 3.68 -10.70 9.56
C GLY A 315 2.53 -9.88 8.94
N SER A 316 2.61 -9.54 7.64
CA SER A 316 1.54 -8.81 6.96
C SER A 316 0.27 -9.64 6.79
N ILE A 317 0.38 -10.96 6.59
CA ILE A 317 -0.78 -11.86 6.55
C ILE A 317 -1.55 -11.81 7.89
N VAL A 318 -0.83 -11.80 9.01
CA VAL A 318 -1.43 -11.90 10.36
C VAL A 318 -1.89 -10.54 10.89
N SER A 319 -1.04 -9.50 10.76
CA SER A 319 -1.26 -8.20 11.44
C SER A 319 -1.56 -7.04 10.52
N GLY A 320 -1.56 -7.29 9.21
CA GLY A 320 -1.72 -6.25 8.19
C GLY A 320 -0.43 -5.48 7.88
N SER A 321 -0.34 -4.94 6.67
CA SER A 321 0.85 -4.29 6.11
C SER A 321 1.33 -3.10 6.95
N GLN A 322 0.44 -2.22 7.38
CA GLN A 322 0.81 -1.01 8.14
C GLN A 322 1.53 -1.35 9.46
N THR A 323 1.08 -2.41 10.16
CA THR A 323 1.70 -2.84 11.41
C THR A 323 3.13 -3.31 11.17
N ILE A 324 3.33 -4.18 10.19
CA ILE A 324 4.67 -4.73 9.89
C ILE A 324 5.61 -3.67 9.34
N ILE A 325 5.15 -2.82 8.45
CA ILE A 325 5.93 -1.69 7.94
C ILE A 325 6.36 -0.80 9.11
N GLY A 326 5.41 -0.40 9.96
CA GLY A 326 5.69 0.48 11.10
C GLY A 326 6.69 -0.12 12.10
N LEU A 327 6.55 -1.41 12.38
CA LEU A 327 7.39 -2.11 13.37
C LEU A 327 8.76 -2.49 12.79
N CYS A 328 8.78 -3.03 11.56
CA CYS A 328 9.95 -3.73 11.04
C CYS A 328 10.75 -2.93 10.00
N MET A 329 10.18 -1.89 9.34
CA MET A 329 10.92 -1.14 8.32
C MET A 329 12.18 -0.47 8.85
N PRO A 330 12.16 0.27 9.99
CA PRO A 330 13.38 0.87 10.53
C PRO A 330 14.44 -0.18 10.89
N VAL A 331 13.99 -1.33 11.38
CA VAL A 331 14.85 -2.46 11.76
C VAL A 331 15.47 -3.09 10.53
N ALA A 332 14.68 -3.33 9.49
CA ALA A 332 15.15 -3.91 8.22
C ALA A 332 16.17 -3.02 7.51
N MET A 333 15.87 -1.70 7.45
CA MET A 333 16.76 -0.73 6.82
C MET A 333 18.11 -0.60 7.54
N ALA A 334 18.14 -0.82 8.85
CA ALA A 334 19.38 -0.84 9.62
C ALA A 334 20.13 -2.18 9.50
N ALA A 335 19.43 -3.30 9.40
CA ALA A 335 20.03 -4.63 9.45
C ALA A 335 20.49 -5.16 8.08
N ILE A 336 19.80 -4.80 7.00
CA ILE A 336 20.17 -5.26 5.65
C ILE A 336 21.39 -4.46 5.18
N PRO A 337 22.51 -5.14 4.84
CA PRO A 337 23.70 -4.45 4.32
C PRO A 337 23.38 -3.65 3.05
N ASN A 338 23.85 -2.41 3.00
CA ASN A 338 23.61 -1.49 1.89
C ASN A 338 22.11 -1.35 1.56
N ALA A 339 21.24 -1.44 2.59
CA ALA A 339 19.83 -1.20 2.42
C ALA A 339 19.59 0.16 1.74
N GLY A 340 18.62 0.21 0.90
CA GLY A 340 18.26 1.39 0.14
C GLY A 340 17.00 1.09 -0.65
N LEU A 341 16.82 1.78 -1.77
CA LEU A 341 15.65 1.57 -2.61
C LEU A 341 15.41 0.10 -3.01
N PRO A 342 16.45 -0.72 -3.36
CA PRO A 342 16.24 -2.13 -3.68
C PRO A 342 15.60 -2.93 -2.53
N ALA A 343 16.09 -2.73 -1.30
CA ALA A 343 15.54 -3.41 -0.13
C ALA A 343 14.09 -2.98 0.14
N VAL A 344 13.79 -1.70 0.00
CA VAL A 344 12.40 -1.20 0.14
C VAL A 344 11.49 -1.83 -0.90
N CYS A 345 11.91 -1.90 -2.16
CA CYS A 345 11.13 -2.53 -3.23
C CYS A 345 10.90 -4.03 -2.96
N LEU A 346 11.91 -4.76 -2.46
CA LEU A 346 11.77 -6.14 -2.04
C LEU A 346 10.72 -6.30 -0.94
N LEU A 347 10.85 -5.53 0.14
CA LEU A 347 9.98 -5.64 1.31
C LEU A 347 8.55 -5.21 0.98
N MET A 348 8.37 -4.15 0.19
CA MET A 348 7.05 -3.69 -0.21
C MET A 348 6.38 -4.61 -1.23
N GLY A 349 7.12 -5.15 -2.19
CA GLY A 349 6.61 -6.17 -3.11
C GLY A 349 6.17 -7.43 -2.38
N THR A 350 6.93 -7.85 -1.37
CA THR A 350 6.59 -8.98 -0.49
C THR A 350 5.37 -8.70 0.38
N THR A 351 5.28 -7.49 0.94
CA THR A 351 4.11 -7.03 1.71
C THR A 351 2.85 -7.04 0.86
N TYR A 352 2.94 -6.53 -0.38
CA TYR A 352 1.83 -6.56 -1.33
C TYR A 352 1.37 -8.01 -1.61
N ALA A 353 2.31 -8.91 -1.88
CA ALA A 353 2.03 -10.32 -2.09
C ALA A 353 1.29 -10.95 -0.89
N ALA A 354 1.73 -10.64 0.32
CA ALA A 354 1.11 -11.08 1.57
C ALA A 354 -0.33 -10.56 1.74
N MET A 355 -0.57 -9.29 1.40
CA MET A 355 -1.91 -8.68 1.47
C MET A 355 -2.92 -9.38 0.57
N GLN A 356 -2.50 -9.84 -0.62
CA GLN A 356 -3.34 -10.61 -1.55
C GLN A 356 -3.77 -11.97 -1.00
N MET A 357 -3.16 -12.42 0.09
CA MET A 357 -3.43 -13.71 0.73
C MET A 357 -3.90 -13.56 2.17
N SER A 358 -4.05 -12.33 2.67
CA SER A 358 -4.38 -12.09 4.08
C SER A 358 -5.87 -12.25 4.36
N PRO A 359 -6.27 -13.17 5.25
CA PRO A 359 -7.68 -13.30 5.64
C PRO A 359 -8.19 -12.10 6.45
N THR A 360 -7.30 -11.24 6.93
CA THR A 360 -7.67 -10.01 7.66
C THR A 360 -7.88 -8.82 6.73
N HIS A 361 -7.59 -8.96 5.43
CA HIS A 361 -7.76 -7.90 4.46
C HIS A 361 -9.22 -7.81 3.99
N ILE A 362 -9.94 -6.80 4.48
CA ILE A 362 -11.39 -6.65 4.30
C ILE A 362 -11.83 -6.67 2.83
N CYS A 363 -11.01 -6.17 1.91
CA CYS A 363 -11.37 -6.15 0.50
C CYS A 363 -11.49 -7.56 -0.09
N LEU A 364 -10.67 -8.51 0.38
CA LEU A 364 -10.76 -9.92 -0.05
C LEU A 364 -12.08 -10.53 0.41
N THR A 365 -12.47 -10.26 1.67
CA THR A 365 -13.75 -10.74 2.23
C THR A 365 -14.93 -10.17 1.46
N LEU A 366 -14.94 -8.84 1.22
CA LEU A 366 -16.02 -8.19 0.46
C LEU A 366 -16.13 -8.72 -0.97
N THR A 367 -14.99 -8.99 -1.63
CA THR A 367 -15.01 -9.57 -2.98
C THR A 367 -15.50 -11.02 -2.96
N ALA A 368 -15.09 -11.82 -1.96
CA ALA A 368 -15.57 -13.19 -1.80
C ALA A 368 -17.08 -13.23 -1.57
N GLU A 369 -17.61 -12.36 -0.71
CA GLU A 369 -19.05 -12.20 -0.46
C GLU A 369 -19.81 -11.77 -1.74
N TYR A 370 -19.27 -10.80 -2.50
CA TYR A 370 -19.87 -10.31 -3.73
C TYR A 370 -20.07 -11.42 -4.79
N PHE A 371 -19.08 -12.31 -4.91
CA PHE A 371 -19.14 -13.42 -5.87
C PHE A 371 -19.67 -14.74 -5.29
N ASP A 372 -20.12 -14.72 -4.03
CA ASP A 372 -20.65 -15.90 -3.32
C ASP A 372 -19.68 -17.08 -3.33
N ILE A 373 -18.43 -16.83 -2.91
CA ILE A 373 -17.36 -17.83 -2.80
C ILE A 373 -16.72 -17.82 -1.41
N SER A 374 -16.03 -18.90 -1.06
CA SER A 374 -15.25 -18.91 0.17
C SER A 374 -13.97 -18.07 0.03
N LEU A 375 -13.58 -17.38 1.11
CA LEU A 375 -12.31 -16.65 1.16
C LEU A 375 -11.11 -17.60 0.93
N GLY A 376 -11.22 -18.85 1.36
CA GLY A 376 -10.20 -19.88 1.16
C GLY A 376 -9.98 -20.21 -0.32
N ASP A 377 -11.05 -20.31 -1.11
CA ASP A 377 -10.96 -20.55 -2.55
C ASP A 377 -10.37 -19.36 -3.30
N LEU A 378 -10.73 -18.14 -2.89
CA LEU A 378 -10.14 -16.92 -3.43
C LEU A 378 -8.62 -16.91 -3.19
N ILE A 379 -8.16 -17.15 -1.96
CA ILE A 379 -6.74 -17.17 -1.60
C ILE A 379 -6.02 -18.28 -2.39
N LYS A 380 -6.58 -19.47 -2.47
CA LYS A 380 -6.01 -20.60 -3.21
C LYS A 380 -5.75 -20.26 -4.68
N LYS A 381 -6.73 -19.62 -5.33
CA LYS A 381 -6.61 -19.23 -6.74
C LYS A 381 -5.64 -18.06 -6.98
N THR A 382 -5.44 -17.21 -5.99
CA THR A 382 -4.48 -16.10 -6.05
C THR A 382 -3.03 -16.60 -5.95
N LEU A 383 -2.79 -17.74 -5.30
CA LEU A 383 -1.47 -18.26 -4.95
C LEU A 383 -0.47 -18.33 -6.13
N PRO A 384 -0.81 -18.84 -7.34
CA PRO A 384 0.15 -18.96 -8.44
C PRO A 384 0.68 -17.59 -8.90
N ALA A 385 -0.20 -16.58 -9.01
CA ALA A 385 0.19 -15.24 -9.43
C ALA A 385 1.03 -14.53 -8.36
N VAL A 386 0.68 -14.71 -7.08
CA VAL A 386 1.45 -14.20 -5.94
C VAL A 386 2.83 -14.84 -5.89
N ALA A 387 2.93 -16.16 -6.04
CA ALA A 387 4.21 -16.87 -6.05
C ALA A 387 5.13 -16.35 -7.19
N THR A 388 4.57 -16.19 -8.39
CA THR A 388 5.29 -15.61 -9.54
C THR A 388 5.82 -14.21 -9.21
N SER A 389 5.01 -13.36 -8.60
CA SER A 389 5.39 -12.00 -8.23
C SER A 389 6.46 -11.96 -7.15
N VAL A 390 6.39 -12.84 -6.15
CA VAL A 390 7.40 -12.94 -5.08
C VAL A 390 8.74 -13.40 -5.66
N VAL A 391 8.74 -14.46 -6.49
CA VAL A 391 9.96 -14.96 -7.14
C VAL A 391 10.61 -13.86 -7.99
N PHE A 392 9.81 -13.15 -8.80
CA PHE A 392 10.31 -12.04 -9.58
C PHE A 392 10.90 -10.93 -8.70
N THR A 393 10.22 -10.57 -7.61
CA THR A 393 10.68 -9.52 -6.68
C THR A 393 12.04 -9.87 -6.08
N VAL A 394 12.26 -11.14 -5.72
CA VAL A 394 13.57 -11.61 -5.23
C VAL A 394 14.63 -11.54 -6.31
N ILE A 395 14.33 -12.03 -7.53
CA ILE A 395 15.26 -11.97 -8.66
C ILE A 395 15.62 -10.51 -8.98
N TYR A 396 14.63 -9.62 -9.01
CA TYR A 396 14.82 -8.20 -9.25
C TYR A 396 15.73 -7.55 -8.20
N TYR A 397 15.50 -7.85 -6.91
CA TYR A 397 16.36 -7.39 -5.82
C TYR A 397 17.80 -7.86 -5.99
N LEU A 398 17.99 -9.16 -6.24
CA LEU A 398 19.33 -9.74 -6.43
C LEU A 398 20.04 -9.16 -7.67
N ALA A 399 19.31 -9.01 -8.77
CA ALA A 399 19.88 -8.40 -9.98
C ALA A 399 20.26 -6.94 -9.73
N TRP A 400 19.42 -6.18 -9.05
CA TRP A 400 19.71 -4.79 -8.75
C TRP A 400 20.93 -4.63 -7.85
N THR A 401 21.00 -5.39 -6.76
CA THR A 401 22.13 -5.32 -5.81
C THR A 401 23.45 -5.88 -6.37
N THR A 402 23.41 -6.74 -7.41
CA THR A 402 24.61 -7.32 -8.01
C THR A 402 25.14 -6.50 -9.19
N PHE A 403 24.23 -5.90 -10.00
CA PHE A 403 24.63 -5.30 -11.29
C PHE A 403 24.44 -3.78 -11.34
N LEU A 404 23.63 -3.18 -10.45
CA LEU A 404 23.26 -1.77 -10.52
C LEU A 404 23.62 -0.97 -9.25
N ALA A 405 24.12 -1.64 -8.21
CA ALA A 405 24.54 -1.02 -6.95
C ALA A 405 26.01 -0.62 -6.95
#